data_7eed065f06c04ad0db3dcfa8093a5ad4
#
_entry.id   7eed065f06c04ad0db3dcfa8093a5ad4
#
_cell.length_a   1.000
_cell.length_b   1.000
_cell.length_c   1.000
_cell.angle_alpha   90.00
_cell.angle_beta   90.00
_cell.angle_gamma   90.00
#
_symmetry.space_group_name_H-M   'P 1'
#
loop_
_entity.id
_entity.type
_entity.pdbx_description
1 polymer ?
#
loop_
_entity_poly.entity_id
_entity_poly.type
_entity_poly.pdbx_seq_one_letter_code
_entity_poly.pdbx_strand_id
1 'polypeptide(L)'
;MRSGYPGAGSLGAVALEHKPDFADLLTLDTLDRDIFRGRCHEGAPMRAFGGQVAAQAQIAAGRTVDPDRRMHSLHGYFLRPGRTDAPIVYLVERLREGRSFTTRRVSAVQDGEVIFSMSASFQRPRDSDDSHRLRMPDVPGPDEQSQRWGPMLIAPDFPPFQLLDLRLVTSSAAPEDGMPRQYIWVRVDQPLTDDPLLHVCALTYLSDVTLSTTARRPHLRAGPGRLDLVSLDHAMWFHRPFRADDWLLFAQDSPTVGGTRGLSRGMFFTRDGELVASAMQEAGLLRH
;
A
#
# COMPACT_ATOMS: atom_id res chain seq x y z
N MET A 1 -43.02 31.44 -13.99
CA MET A 1 -41.83 31.26 -14.85
C MET A 1 -40.98 30.13 -14.24
N ARG A 2 -40.98 28.96 -14.89
CA ARG A 2 -40.18 27.78 -14.45
C ARG A 2 -38.84 27.85 -15.17
N SER A 3 -37.75 28.05 -14.45
CA SER A 3 -36.39 27.95 -14.96
C SER A 3 -35.95 26.47 -14.88
N GLY A 4 -35.77 25.83 -16.05
CA GLY A 4 -35.26 24.47 -16.17
C GLY A 4 -33.74 24.45 -16.03
N TYR A 5 -33.23 23.54 -15.22
CA TYR A 5 -31.80 23.18 -15.21
C TYR A 5 -31.47 22.31 -16.44
N PRO A 6 -30.36 22.57 -17.12
CA PRO A 6 -29.94 21.72 -18.24
C PRO A 6 -29.46 20.37 -17.71
N GLY A 7 -29.85 19.32 -18.43
CA GLY A 7 -29.59 17.92 -18.11
C GLY A 7 -28.10 17.60 -18.02
N ALA A 8 -27.80 16.68 -17.11
CA ALA A 8 -26.50 16.03 -16.97
C ALA A 8 -26.19 15.26 -18.28
N GLY A 9 -25.23 15.79 -19.03
CA GLY A 9 -24.62 15.06 -20.14
C GLY A 9 -23.90 13.84 -19.59
N SER A 10 -24.19 12.67 -20.13
CA SER A 10 -23.46 11.43 -19.89
C SER A 10 -22.01 11.64 -20.33
N LEU A 11 -21.10 11.75 -19.39
CA LEU A 11 -19.68 11.59 -19.66
C LEU A 11 -19.49 10.13 -20.08
N GLY A 12 -19.32 9.92 -21.38
CA GLY A 12 -18.99 8.60 -21.94
C GLY A 12 -17.75 8.07 -21.24
N ALA A 13 -17.84 6.84 -20.74
CA ALA A 13 -16.71 6.08 -20.25
C ALA A 13 -15.68 6.02 -21.40
N VAL A 14 -14.58 6.75 -21.28
CA VAL A 14 -13.40 6.53 -22.13
C VAL A 14 -12.85 5.19 -21.71
N ALA A 15 -13.16 4.16 -22.46
CA ALA A 15 -12.50 2.87 -22.33
C ALA A 15 -11.02 3.13 -22.60
N LEU A 16 -10.18 2.99 -21.59
CA LEU A 16 -8.73 2.96 -21.77
C LEU A 16 -8.43 1.73 -22.63
N GLU A 17 -8.06 1.95 -23.91
CA GLU A 17 -7.72 0.88 -24.87
C GLU A 17 -6.47 0.09 -24.42
N HIS A 18 -5.76 0.51 -23.37
CA HIS A 18 -4.61 -0.20 -22.83
C HIS A 18 -4.67 -0.17 -21.28
N LYS A 19 -4.70 -1.37 -20.67
CA LYS A 19 -4.56 -1.49 -19.21
C LYS A 19 -3.15 -1.02 -18.85
N PRO A 20 -2.97 0.00 -18.00
CA PRO A 20 -1.63 0.48 -17.64
C PRO A 20 -0.80 -0.66 -17.06
N ASP A 21 0.50 -0.67 -17.31
CA ASP A 21 1.42 -1.62 -16.68
C ASP A 21 1.63 -1.22 -15.21
N PHE A 22 1.53 -2.19 -14.30
CA PHE A 22 1.79 -1.93 -12.88
C PHE A 22 3.23 -1.44 -12.63
N ALA A 23 4.21 -1.99 -13.35
CA ALA A 23 5.61 -1.59 -13.23
C ALA A 23 5.83 -0.13 -13.65
N ASP A 24 5.07 0.37 -14.61
CA ASP A 24 5.15 1.78 -15.05
C ASP A 24 4.81 2.76 -13.93
N LEU A 25 3.90 2.38 -13.01
CA LEU A 25 3.54 3.20 -11.86
C LEU A 25 4.69 3.42 -10.89
N LEU A 26 5.66 2.51 -10.89
CA LEU A 26 6.81 2.53 -10.02
C LEU A 26 8.08 3.00 -10.74
N THR A 27 7.97 3.31 -12.03
CA THR A 27 9.09 3.80 -12.83
C THR A 27 9.49 5.21 -12.38
N LEU A 28 10.80 5.41 -12.19
CA LEU A 28 11.38 6.69 -11.83
C LEU A 28 12.41 7.13 -12.87
N ASP A 29 12.39 8.41 -13.24
CA ASP A 29 13.48 9.05 -13.97
C ASP A 29 14.63 9.32 -12.98
N THR A 30 15.87 9.07 -13.40
CA THR A 30 17.06 9.53 -12.66
C THR A 30 17.37 10.95 -13.08
N LEU A 31 17.34 11.89 -12.14
CA LEU A 31 17.66 13.30 -12.41
C LEU A 31 19.13 13.60 -12.12
N ASP A 32 19.66 13.06 -11.02
CA ASP A 32 21.05 13.18 -10.61
C ASP A 32 21.38 12.04 -9.63
N ARG A 33 22.60 12.02 -9.11
CA ARG A 33 23.02 11.07 -8.08
C ARG A 33 22.09 11.16 -6.88
N ASP A 34 21.47 10.02 -6.54
CA ASP A 34 20.56 9.90 -5.39
C ASP A 34 19.29 10.80 -5.49
N ILE A 35 18.97 11.30 -6.71
CA ILE A 35 17.79 12.15 -6.97
C ILE A 35 16.97 11.53 -8.10
N PHE A 36 15.72 11.23 -7.83
CA PHE A 36 14.80 10.58 -8.76
C PHE A 36 13.49 11.36 -8.88
N ARG A 37 12.77 11.14 -9.98
CA ARG A 37 11.47 11.74 -10.23
C ARG A 37 10.45 10.67 -10.60
N GLY A 38 9.33 10.66 -9.90
CA GLY A 38 8.18 9.83 -10.20
C GLY A 38 6.96 10.65 -10.60
N ARG A 39 5.98 9.97 -11.20
CA ARG A 39 4.67 10.54 -11.55
C ARG A 39 3.58 9.75 -10.84
N CYS A 40 2.48 10.44 -10.53
CA CYS A 40 1.27 9.79 -10.04
C CYS A 40 0.46 9.24 -11.22
N HIS A 41 -0.55 8.43 -10.92
CA HIS A 41 -1.52 7.96 -11.89
C HIS A 41 -2.24 9.14 -12.57
N GLU A 42 -2.38 9.07 -13.88
CA GLU A 42 -3.27 9.95 -14.61
C GLU A 42 -4.73 9.67 -14.23
N GLY A 43 -5.53 10.72 -14.07
CA GLY A 43 -6.94 10.58 -13.69
C GLY A 43 -7.20 10.17 -12.24
N ALA A 44 -6.15 10.07 -11.40
CA ALA A 44 -6.35 9.84 -9.97
C ALA A 44 -7.06 11.04 -9.33
N PRO A 45 -7.97 10.81 -8.36
CA PRO A 45 -8.62 11.92 -7.67
C PRO A 45 -7.59 12.72 -6.87
N MET A 46 -7.82 13.97 -6.75
CA MET A 46 -7.10 15.10 -6.14
C MET A 46 -5.86 14.87 -5.26
N ARG A 47 -5.59 13.64 -4.78
CA ARG A 47 -4.45 13.32 -3.90
C ARG A 47 -3.65 12.14 -4.42
N ALA A 48 -2.33 12.23 -4.34
CA ALA A 48 -1.44 11.12 -4.60
C ALA A 48 -1.77 9.96 -3.65
N PHE A 49 -1.82 8.74 -4.18
CA PHE A 49 -2.04 7.53 -3.37
C PHE A 49 -0.80 7.24 -2.51
N GLY A 50 -0.99 7.10 -1.19
CA GLY A 50 0.11 6.91 -0.24
C GLY A 50 0.95 5.69 -0.55
N GLY A 51 0.31 4.57 -0.90
CA GLY A 51 0.99 3.33 -1.30
C GLY A 51 1.88 3.50 -2.53
N GLN A 52 1.48 4.32 -3.52
CA GLN A 52 2.33 4.64 -4.67
C GLN A 52 3.54 5.47 -4.26
N VAL A 53 3.33 6.51 -3.44
CA VAL A 53 4.43 7.37 -2.97
C VAL A 53 5.45 6.57 -2.17
N ALA A 54 4.99 5.69 -1.27
CA ALA A 54 5.84 4.81 -0.48
C ALA A 54 6.60 3.80 -1.35
N ALA A 55 5.93 3.16 -2.33
CA ALA A 55 6.54 2.21 -3.26
C ALA A 55 7.59 2.88 -4.16
N GLN A 56 7.31 4.07 -4.69
CA GLN A 56 8.29 4.84 -5.47
C GLN A 56 9.49 5.28 -4.61
N ALA A 57 9.27 5.67 -3.34
CA ALA A 57 10.36 5.96 -2.41
C ALA A 57 11.26 4.73 -2.15
N GLN A 58 10.67 3.51 -2.10
CA GLN A 58 11.42 2.26 -2.01
C GLN A 58 12.26 1.99 -3.25
N ILE A 59 11.71 2.20 -4.46
CA ILE A 59 12.47 2.09 -5.71
C ILE A 59 13.66 3.05 -5.69
N ALA A 60 13.44 4.32 -5.30
CA ALA A 60 14.51 5.31 -5.19
C ALA A 60 15.60 4.83 -4.23
N ALA A 61 15.23 4.35 -3.02
CA ALA A 61 16.18 3.81 -2.06
C ALA A 61 16.94 2.60 -2.62
N GLY A 62 16.23 1.63 -3.21
CA GLY A 62 16.79 0.38 -3.74
C GLY A 62 17.81 0.60 -4.86
N ARG A 63 17.55 1.58 -5.75
CA ARG A 63 18.48 1.95 -6.84
C ARG A 63 19.83 2.50 -6.36
N THR A 64 19.95 2.83 -5.06
CA THR A 64 21.20 3.34 -4.47
C THR A 64 21.95 2.30 -3.63
N VAL A 65 21.46 1.07 -3.62
CA VAL A 65 22.00 -0.04 -2.80
C VAL A 65 22.53 -1.15 -3.71
N ASP A 66 23.56 -1.85 -3.25
CA ASP A 66 24.12 -2.99 -4.00
C ASP A 66 23.05 -4.04 -4.28
N PRO A 67 23.02 -4.63 -5.49
CA PRO A 67 21.97 -5.60 -5.90
C PRO A 67 21.94 -6.89 -5.05
N ASP A 68 23.01 -7.22 -4.32
CA ASP A 68 23.08 -8.38 -3.43
C ASP A 68 22.35 -8.16 -2.10
N ARG A 69 21.80 -6.97 -1.87
CA ARG A 69 21.08 -6.62 -0.64
C ARG A 69 19.58 -6.58 -0.86
N ARG A 70 18.84 -7.14 0.07
CA ARG A 70 17.38 -7.19 0.06
C ARG A 70 16.82 -6.21 1.08
N MET A 71 15.79 -5.48 0.72
CA MET A 71 15.06 -4.66 1.68
C MET A 71 14.37 -5.58 2.67
N HIS A 72 14.53 -5.32 3.96
CA HIS A 72 13.87 -6.08 5.02
C HIS A 72 12.94 -5.24 5.87
N SER A 73 13.02 -3.90 5.83
CA SER A 73 12.06 -3.03 6.53
C SER A 73 12.02 -1.63 5.96
N LEU A 74 10.88 -0.98 6.17
CA LEU A 74 10.67 0.44 5.98
C LEU A 74 9.78 1.02 7.08
N HIS A 75 9.97 2.33 7.36
CA HIS A 75 9.11 3.13 8.22
C HIS A 75 8.98 4.52 7.61
N GLY A 76 7.75 5.00 7.36
CA GLY A 76 7.53 6.30 6.74
C GLY A 76 6.35 7.06 7.33
N TYR A 77 6.42 8.39 7.27
CA TYR A 77 5.35 9.31 7.68
C TYR A 77 4.81 10.08 6.48
N PHE A 78 3.49 10.14 6.37
CA PHE A 78 2.79 11.02 5.46
C PHE A 78 2.64 12.39 6.12
N LEU A 79 3.32 13.38 5.57
CA LEU A 79 3.44 14.70 6.18
C LEU A 79 2.46 15.72 5.60
N ARG A 80 2.18 15.61 4.30
CA ARG A 80 1.27 16.48 3.56
C ARG A 80 0.58 15.73 2.42
N PRO A 81 -0.61 16.15 1.99
CA PRO A 81 -1.25 15.58 0.80
C PRO A 81 -0.38 15.86 -0.44
N GLY A 82 -0.01 14.82 -1.17
CA GLY A 82 0.60 14.95 -2.49
C GLY A 82 -0.47 15.24 -3.56
N ARG A 83 -0.09 15.98 -4.61
CA ARG A 83 -0.91 16.27 -5.80
C ARG A 83 -0.63 15.27 -6.90
N THR A 84 -1.61 14.99 -7.76
CA THR A 84 -1.48 14.03 -8.87
C THR A 84 -1.08 14.69 -10.19
N ASP A 85 -1.26 16.01 -10.31
CA ASP A 85 -0.96 16.80 -11.50
C ASP A 85 0.49 17.31 -11.58
N ALA A 86 1.30 17.01 -10.58
CA ALA A 86 2.71 17.40 -10.52
C ALA A 86 3.61 16.19 -10.19
N PRO A 87 4.82 16.12 -10.72
CA PRO A 87 5.77 15.08 -10.39
C PRO A 87 6.21 15.15 -8.92
N ILE A 88 6.68 14.02 -8.40
CA ILE A 88 7.27 13.91 -7.06
C ILE A 88 8.77 13.66 -7.23
N VAL A 89 9.59 14.44 -6.53
CA VAL A 89 11.04 14.26 -6.49
C VAL A 89 11.41 13.47 -5.23
N TYR A 90 12.18 12.40 -5.39
CA TYR A 90 12.67 11.54 -4.31
C TYR A 90 14.15 11.82 -4.09
N LEU A 91 14.47 12.36 -2.91
CA LEU A 91 15.84 12.64 -2.47
C LEU A 91 16.30 11.52 -1.53
N VAL A 92 17.37 10.82 -1.91
CA VAL A 92 17.89 9.69 -1.13
C VAL A 92 19.14 10.11 -0.37
N GLU A 93 19.11 9.91 0.94
CA GLU A 93 20.27 10.07 1.83
C GLU A 93 20.86 8.70 2.17
N ARG A 94 22.18 8.55 2.00
CA ARG A 94 22.95 7.34 2.37
C ARG A 94 23.35 7.40 3.83
N LEU A 95 22.47 6.98 4.76
CA LEU A 95 22.72 7.09 6.21
C LEU A 95 23.78 6.10 6.69
N ARG A 96 23.80 4.89 6.11
CA ARG A 96 24.73 3.83 6.52
C ARG A 96 25.06 2.90 5.36
N GLU A 97 26.35 2.62 5.23
CA GLU A 97 26.92 1.57 4.39
C GLU A 97 27.70 0.60 5.27
N GLY A 98 27.03 -0.39 5.82
CA GLY A 98 27.65 -1.39 6.69
C GLY A 98 27.92 -2.70 5.96
N ARG A 99 28.74 -3.57 6.56
CA ARG A 99 29.05 -4.90 6.02
C ARG A 99 27.80 -5.76 5.82
N SER A 100 26.87 -5.77 6.78
CA SER A 100 25.66 -6.59 6.77
C SER A 100 24.40 -5.79 6.46
N PHE A 101 24.32 -4.55 6.90
CA PHE A 101 23.13 -3.69 6.78
C PHE A 101 23.45 -2.36 6.12
N THR A 102 22.55 -1.90 5.28
CA THR A 102 22.58 -0.59 4.63
C THR A 102 21.28 0.15 4.97
N THR A 103 21.38 1.44 5.26
CA THR A 103 20.21 2.27 5.60
C THR A 103 20.12 3.47 4.66
N ARG A 104 18.92 3.74 4.18
CA ARG A 104 18.59 4.91 3.37
C ARG A 104 17.48 5.70 4.04
N ARG A 105 17.55 7.03 3.92
CA ARG A 105 16.40 7.90 4.13
C ARG A 105 15.95 8.43 2.77
N VAL A 106 14.65 8.52 2.56
CA VAL A 106 14.07 9.11 1.35
C VAL A 106 13.09 10.19 1.75
N SER A 107 13.25 11.37 1.18
CA SER A 107 12.27 12.44 1.25
C SER A 107 11.58 12.57 -0.10
N ALA A 108 10.26 12.40 -0.15
CA ALA A 108 9.44 12.71 -1.31
C ALA A 108 9.02 14.17 -1.24
N VAL A 109 9.41 14.95 -2.26
CA VAL A 109 9.25 16.41 -2.29
C VAL A 109 8.36 16.80 -3.47
N GLN A 110 7.45 17.70 -3.23
CA GLN A 110 6.61 18.32 -4.25
C GLN A 110 6.42 19.80 -3.94
N ASP A 111 6.59 20.67 -4.93
CA ASP A 111 6.51 22.14 -4.77
C ASP A 111 7.41 22.69 -3.63
N GLY A 112 8.59 22.08 -3.42
CA GLY A 112 9.53 22.47 -2.36
C GLY A 112 9.20 21.93 -0.96
N GLU A 113 8.06 21.26 -0.79
CA GLU A 113 7.60 20.72 0.50
C GLU A 113 7.75 19.20 0.58
N VAL A 114 8.22 18.70 1.72
CA VAL A 114 8.27 17.25 1.96
C VAL A 114 6.84 16.75 2.22
N ILE A 115 6.35 15.87 1.34
CA ILE A 115 5.03 15.25 1.46
C ILE A 115 5.09 13.88 2.17
N PHE A 116 6.22 13.16 2.05
CA PHE A 116 6.45 11.87 2.69
C PHE A 116 7.93 11.72 3.03
N SER A 117 8.24 11.10 4.17
CA SER A 117 9.61 10.79 4.59
C SER A 117 9.69 9.35 5.07
N MET A 118 10.67 8.59 4.58
CA MET A 118 10.82 7.16 4.86
C MET A 118 12.28 6.83 5.21
N SER A 119 12.47 5.94 6.19
CA SER A 119 13.71 5.20 6.38
C SER A 119 13.53 3.77 5.92
N ALA A 120 14.50 3.25 5.16
CA ALA A 120 14.52 1.87 4.67
C ALA A 120 15.82 1.18 5.04
N SER A 121 15.74 -0.10 5.40
CA SER A 121 16.89 -0.92 5.76
C SER A 121 16.99 -2.13 4.86
N PHE A 122 18.23 -2.43 4.45
CA PHE A 122 18.59 -3.51 3.54
C PHE A 122 19.61 -4.42 4.21
N GLN A 123 19.52 -5.70 3.94
CA GLN A 123 20.41 -6.72 4.46
C GLN A 123 20.94 -7.59 3.33
N ARG A 124 22.20 -7.98 3.43
CA ARG A 124 22.75 -9.09 2.64
C ARG A 124 22.12 -10.38 3.14
N PRO A 125 21.45 -11.19 2.28
CA PRO A 125 20.84 -12.45 2.70
C PRO A 125 21.83 -13.37 3.42
N ARG A 126 21.34 -14.07 4.42
CA ARG A 126 22.08 -15.07 5.18
C ARG A 126 21.14 -16.22 5.56
N ASP A 127 21.65 -17.42 5.48
CA ASP A 127 20.94 -18.59 5.97
C ASP A 127 21.03 -18.65 7.50
N SER A 128 19.98 -19.17 8.13
CA SER A 128 19.91 -19.47 9.57
C SER A 128 18.97 -20.65 9.78
N ASP A 129 19.38 -21.54 10.69
CA ASP A 129 18.56 -22.68 11.13
C ASP A 129 17.49 -22.23 12.14
N ASP A 130 17.69 -21.07 12.78
CA ASP A 130 16.75 -20.50 13.75
C ASP A 130 15.54 -19.89 13.02
N SER A 131 14.36 -20.47 13.22
CA SER A 131 13.14 -19.94 12.62
C SER A 131 11.89 -20.23 13.45
N HIS A 132 11.00 -19.26 13.49
CA HIS A 132 9.61 -19.40 13.93
C HIS A 132 8.72 -18.45 13.13
N ARG A 133 7.43 -18.72 13.08
CA ARG A 133 6.45 -17.85 12.40
C ARG A 133 5.06 -17.98 12.98
N LEU A 134 4.26 -16.93 12.79
CA LEU A 134 2.82 -17.00 13.05
C LEU A 134 2.18 -17.98 12.05
N ARG A 135 1.20 -18.74 12.53
CA ARG A 135 0.38 -19.60 11.67
C ARG A 135 -0.61 -18.76 10.88
N MET A 136 -0.78 -19.06 9.59
CA MET A 136 -1.81 -18.46 8.76
C MET A 136 -3.20 -18.77 9.35
N PRO A 137 -4.12 -17.78 9.40
CA PRO A 137 -5.51 -18.03 9.72
C PRO A 137 -6.15 -19.04 8.76
N ASP A 138 -7.01 -19.90 9.30
CA ASP A 138 -7.81 -20.84 8.51
C ASP A 138 -8.96 -20.07 7.85
N VAL A 139 -8.85 -19.83 6.55
CA VAL A 139 -9.82 -19.08 5.75
C VAL A 139 -9.97 -19.72 4.38
N PRO A 140 -11.16 -19.61 3.74
CA PRO A 140 -11.35 -20.08 2.36
C PRO A 140 -10.35 -19.49 1.39
N GLY A 141 -9.93 -20.27 0.40
CA GLY A 141 -8.96 -19.85 -0.62
C GLY A 141 -9.49 -18.76 -1.56
N PRO A 142 -8.61 -18.12 -2.35
CA PRO A 142 -9.03 -17.05 -3.25
C PRO A 142 -9.97 -17.53 -4.34
N ASP A 143 -9.87 -18.77 -4.75
CA ASP A 143 -10.71 -19.36 -5.82
C ASP A 143 -12.15 -19.63 -5.34
N GLU A 144 -12.35 -19.75 -4.03
CA GLU A 144 -13.66 -19.91 -3.40
C GLU A 144 -14.40 -18.57 -3.19
N GLN A 145 -13.69 -17.44 -3.37
CA GLN A 145 -14.26 -16.10 -3.19
C GLN A 145 -14.69 -15.53 -4.54
N SER A 146 -15.99 -15.59 -4.83
CA SER A 146 -16.56 -15.04 -6.07
C SER A 146 -16.60 -13.51 -6.09
N GLN A 147 -16.59 -12.87 -4.92
CA GLN A 147 -16.75 -11.43 -4.82
C GLN A 147 -15.38 -10.76 -4.85
N ARG A 148 -15.01 -10.20 -5.99
CA ARG A 148 -13.94 -9.19 -6.03
C ARG A 148 -14.32 -8.07 -5.07
N TRP A 149 -13.38 -7.71 -4.22
CA TRP A 149 -13.54 -6.53 -3.38
C TRP A 149 -13.56 -5.33 -4.34
N GLY A 150 -14.78 -4.95 -4.68
CA GLY A 150 -14.99 -3.86 -5.62
C GLY A 150 -14.77 -2.53 -4.93
N PRO A 151 -14.47 -1.50 -5.72
CA PRO A 151 -14.19 -0.15 -5.26
C PRO A 151 -15.35 0.54 -4.52
N MET A 152 -16.41 -0.15 -4.24
CA MET A 152 -17.63 0.40 -3.59
C MET A 152 -17.39 1.11 -2.26
N LEU A 153 -16.20 0.97 -1.65
CA LEU A 153 -15.85 1.62 -0.38
C LEU A 153 -14.84 2.78 -0.52
N ILE A 154 -14.12 2.92 -1.64
CA ILE A 154 -13.06 3.93 -1.73
C ILE A 154 -13.17 4.83 -2.98
N ALA A 155 -13.39 4.32 -4.15
CA ALA A 155 -13.73 5.03 -5.40
C ALA A 155 -13.78 3.99 -6.55
N PRO A 156 -14.95 3.76 -7.17
CA PRO A 156 -15.08 2.80 -8.27
C PRO A 156 -14.17 3.11 -9.46
N ASP A 157 -13.86 4.37 -9.65
CA ASP A 157 -13.11 4.89 -10.79
C ASP A 157 -11.64 5.19 -10.46
N PHE A 158 -11.09 4.67 -9.33
CA PHE A 158 -9.68 4.86 -9.01
C PHE A 158 -8.82 3.92 -9.86
N PRO A 159 -8.12 4.44 -10.89
CA PRO A 159 -7.39 3.62 -11.86
C PRO A 159 -6.44 2.58 -11.24
N PRO A 160 -5.75 2.88 -10.11
CA PRO A 160 -4.87 1.93 -9.43
C PRO A 160 -5.50 0.60 -9.09
N PHE A 161 -6.79 0.57 -8.75
CA PHE A 161 -7.43 -0.69 -8.34
C PHE A 161 -7.73 -1.64 -9.51
N GLN A 162 -7.70 -1.14 -10.74
CA GLN A 162 -7.84 -1.97 -11.94
C GLN A 162 -6.64 -2.88 -12.19
N LEU A 163 -5.50 -2.59 -11.55
CA LEU A 163 -4.25 -3.35 -11.64
C LEU A 163 -4.14 -4.44 -10.58
N LEU A 164 -5.12 -4.50 -9.67
CA LEU A 164 -5.11 -5.39 -8.51
C LEU A 164 -6.27 -6.36 -8.57
N ASP A 165 -6.05 -7.60 -8.12
CA ASP A 165 -7.13 -8.52 -7.78
C ASP A 165 -7.20 -8.65 -6.26
N LEU A 166 -8.31 -8.16 -5.69
CA LEU A 166 -8.58 -8.15 -4.26
C LEU A 166 -9.85 -8.95 -4.01
N ARG A 167 -9.80 -9.94 -3.12
CA ARG A 167 -10.96 -10.78 -2.77
C ARG A 167 -11.18 -10.80 -1.28
N LEU A 168 -12.26 -10.15 -0.84
CA LEU A 168 -12.61 -10.12 0.58
C LEU A 168 -13.13 -11.49 1.01
N VAL A 169 -12.55 -12.04 2.05
CA VAL A 169 -13.05 -13.23 2.70
C VAL A 169 -14.25 -12.83 3.56
N THR A 170 -15.43 -13.29 3.18
CA THR A 170 -16.65 -13.08 3.95
C THR A 170 -16.71 -14.09 5.10
N SER A 171 -16.53 -13.62 6.34
CA SER A 171 -16.79 -14.40 7.54
C SER A 171 -18.11 -13.95 8.17
N SER A 172 -18.97 -14.90 8.49
CA SER A 172 -20.25 -14.63 9.17
C SER A 172 -20.09 -14.45 10.68
N ALA A 173 -18.98 -14.88 11.27
CA ALA A 173 -18.76 -14.84 12.71
C ALA A 173 -18.08 -13.53 13.13
N ALA A 174 -18.65 -12.82 14.09
CA ALA A 174 -17.95 -11.76 14.78
C ALA A 174 -16.79 -12.35 15.60
N PRO A 175 -15.62 -11.68 15.65
CA PRO A 175 -14.51 -12.16 16.46
C PRO A 175 -14.90 -12.26 17.94
N GLU A 176 -14.57 -13.37 18.61
CA GLU A 176 -14.90 -13.61 20.02
C GLU A 176 -14.28 -12.57 20.96
N ASP A 177 -13.14 -12.02 20.61
CA ASP A 177 -12.41 -10.99 21.37
C ASP A 177 -12.85 -9.55 21.03
N GLY A 178 -13.84 -9.39 20.14
CA GLY A 178 -14.36 -8.08 19.70
C GLY A 178 -13.37 -7.25 18.87
N MET A 179 -12.18 -7.77 18.56
CA MET A 179 -11.19 -7.04 17.77
C MET A 179 -11.59 -7.02 16.28
N PRO A 180 -11.68 -5.85 15.65
CA PRO A 180 -11.96 -5.76 14.23
C PRO A 180 -10.92 -6.52 13.40
N ARG A 181 -11.40 -7.43 12.55
CA ARG A 181 -10.55 -8.21 11.63
C ARG A 181 -11.11 -8.17 10.24
N GLN A 182 -10.21 -8.27 9.26
CA GLN A 182 -10.57 -8.58 7.89
C GLN A 182 -9.47 -9.42 7.23
N TYR A 183 -9.88 -10.28 6.34
CA TYR A 183 -9.01 -11.13 5.55
C TYR A 183 -9.26 -10.84 4.08
N ILE A 184 -8.21 -10.54 3.34
CA ILE A 184 -8.31 -10.20 1.92
C ILE A 184 -7.22 -10.96 1.18
N TRP A 185 -7.59 -11.74 0.18
CA TRP A 185 -6.63 -12.23 -0.79
C TRP A 185 -6.29 -11.11 -1.76
N VAL A 186 -5.00 -10.87 -1.95
CA VAL A 186 -4.49 -9.75 -2.74
C VAL A 186 -3.42 -10.23 -3.71
N ARG A 187 -3.39 -9.62 -4.90
CA ARG A 187 -2.27 -9.74 -5.84
C ARG A 187 -2.27 -8.58 -6.83
N VAL A 188 -1.15 -8.34 -7.48
CA VAL A 188 -1.11 -7.58 -8.74
C VAL A 188 -1.74 -8.46 -9.83
N ASP A 189 -2.69 -7.92 -10.60
CA ASP A 189 -3.43 -8.65 -11.64
C ASP A 189 -2.70 -8.60 -13.00
N GLN A 190 -1.38 -8.68 -12.97
CA GLN A 190 -0.47 -8.72 -14.11
C GLN A 190 0.81 -9.47 -13.72
N PRO A 191 1.45 -10.20 -14.64
CA PRO A 191 2.77 -10.78 -14.39
C PRO A 191 3.81 -9.70 -14.11
N LEU A 192 4.61 -9.89 -13.08
CA LEU A 192 5.76 -9.04 -12.75
C LEU A 192 7.06 -9.74 -13.13
N THR A 193 8.10 -8.96 -13.41
CA THR A 193 9.46 -9.50 -13.61
C THR A 193 9.98 -10.13 -12.32
N ASP A 194 11.05 -10.91 -12.39
CA ASP A 194 11.65 -11.59 -11.23
C ASP A 194 12.52 -10.66 -10.35
N ASP A 195 12.41 -9.34 -10.52
CA ASP A 195 13.10 -8.37 -9.67
C ASP A 195 12.51 -8.37 -8.25
N PRO A 196 13.25 -8.83 -7.23
CA PRO A 196 12.74 -8.87 -5.85
C PRO A 196 12.37 -7.49 -5.28
N LEU A 197 13.02 -6.41 -5.76
CA LEU A 197 12.69 -5.07 -5.34
C LEU A 197 11.29 -4.67 -5.84
N LEU A 198 10.95 -5.02 -7.07
CA LEU A 198 9.62 -4.75 -7.63
C LEU A 198 8.52 -5.44 -6.81
N HIS A 199 8.70 -6.70 -6.43
CA HIS A 199 7.72 -7.42 -5.59
C HIS A 199 7.54 -6.79 -4.21
N VAL A 200 8.62 -6.36 -3.56
CA VAL A 200 8.58 -5.66 -2.27
C VAL A 200 7.82 -4.33 -2.39
N CYS A 201 8.10 -3.55 -3.44
CA CYS A 201 7.42 -2.29 -3.70
C CYS A 201 5.93 -2.48 -4.05
N ALA A 202 5.62 -3.51 -4.84
CA ALA A 202 4.25 -3.87 -5.16
C ALA A 202 3.45 -4.28 -3.91
N LEU A 203 4.07 -5.01 -2.97
CA LEU A 203 3.41 -5.37 -1.73
C LEU A 203 3.16 -4.15 -0.83
N THR A 204 4.07 -3.18 -0.80
CA THR A 204 3.85 -1.90 -0.10
C THR A 204 2.69 -1.12 -0.70
N TYR A 205 2.61 -1.07 -2.02
CA TYR A 205 1.46 -0.48 -2.71
C TYR A 205 0.14 -1.17 -2.32
N LEU A 206 0.10 -2.52 -2.38
CA LEU A 206 -1.05 -3.34 -2.01
C LEU A 206 -1.48 -3.15 -0.55
N SER A 207 -0.52 -3.02 0.37
CA SER A 207 -0.79 -2.92 1.80
C SER A 207 -1.57 -1.66 2.18
N ASP A 208 -1.29 -0.53 1.51
CA ASP A 208 -1.94 0.75 1.81
C ASP A 208 -3.39 0.85 1.28
N VAL A 209 -3.80 -0.08 0.40
CA VAL A 209 -5.17 -0.09 -0.15
C VAL A 209 -6.23 -0.31 0.93
N THR A 210 -5.95 -1.18 1.91
CA THR A 210 -7.00 -1.64 2.84
C THR A 210 -6.64 -1.54 4.32
N LEU A 211 -5.37 -1.43 4.67
CA LEU A 211 -4.93 -1.59 6.06
C LEU A 211 -5.61 -0.59 7.02
N SER A 212 -5.58 0.69 6.70
CA SER A 212 -6.19 1.73 7.53
C SER A 212 -7.72 1.58 7.67
N THR A 213 -8.38 0.95 6.67
CA THR A 213 -9.83 0.76 6.70
C THR A 213 -10.27 -0.20 7.80
N THR A 214 -9.39 -1.09 8.28
CA THR A 214 -9.69 -2.05 9.33
C THR A 214 -10.08 -1.36 10.64
N ALA A 215 -9.36 -0.30 11.02
CA ALA A 215 -9.69 0.50 12.20
C ALA A 215 -11.02 1.26 12.03
N ARG A 216 -11.36 1.70 10.81
CA ARG A 216 -12.58 2.46 10.53
C ARG A 216 -13.86 1.61 10.56
N ARG A 217 -13.78 0.34 10.10
CA ARG A 217 -14.98 -0.51 9.85
C ARG A 217 -16.00 -0.52 10.97
N PRO A 218 -15.66 -0.72 12.25
CA PRO A 218 -16.65 -0.75 13.33
C PRO A 218 -17.37 0.60 13.51
N HIS A 219 -16.74 1.68 13.11
CA HIS A 219 -17.18 3.04 13.37
C HIS A 219 -17.96 3.69 12.23
N LEU A 220 -18.09 3.01 11.09
CA LEU A 220 -18.81 3.53 9.92
C LEU A 220 -20.29 3.80 10.19
N ARG A 221 -20.91 3.02 11.08
CA ARG A 221 -22.34 3.13 11.45
C ARG A 221 -22.56 3.82 12.79
N ALA A 222 -21.51 4.17 13.52
CA ALA A 222 -21.58 4.73 14.85
C ALA A 222 -21.60 6.27 14.81
N GLY A 223 -22.79 6.86 14.74
CA GLY A 223 -23.03 8.30 14.85
C GLY A 223 -23.22 9.03 13.52
N PRO A 224 -23.71 10.27 13.57
CA PRO A 224 -23.96 11.10 12.41
C PRO A 224 -22.64 11.58 11.79
N GLY A 225 -22.68 11.88 10.50
CA GLY A 225 -21.57 12.50 9.76
C GLY A 225 -20.66 11.50 9.04
N ARG A 226 -19.80 12.09 8.20
CA ARG A 226 -18.81 11.37 7.43
C ARG A 226 -17.57 11.10 8.29
N LEU A 227 -17.04 9.89 8.22
CA LEU A 227 -15.79 9.50 8.88
C LEU A 227 -14.70 9.36 7.83
N ASP A 228 -13.82 10.34 7.75
CA ASP A 228 -12.69 10.33 6.85
C ASP A 228 -11.46 9.68 7.47
N LEU A 229 -10.65 8.99 6.64
CA LEU A 229 -9.38 8.41 7.00
C LEU A 229 -8.24 9.23 6.40
N VAL A 230 -7.21 9.48 7.20
CA VAL A 230 -5.95 10.07 6.76
C VAL A 230 -4.82 9.23 7.30
N SER A 231 -4.06 8.56 6.44
CA SER A 231 -2.86 7.82 6.85
C SER A 231 -1.84 8.77 7.47
N LEU A 232 -1.29 8.40 8.63
CA LEU A 232 -0.26 9.18 9.33
C LEU A 232 1.13 8.59 9.09
N ASP A 233 1.25 7.26 9.17
CA ASP A 233 2.49 6.55 8.92
C ASP A 233 2.23 5.26 8.14
N HIS A 234 3.29 4.56 7.78
CA HIS A 234 3.26 3.21 7.23
C HIS A 234 4.58 2.51 7.54
N ALA A 235 4.52 1.33 8.13
CA ALA A 235 5.68 0.53 8.46
C ALA A 235 5.53 -0.89 7.93
N MET A 236 6.59 -1.45 7.35
CA MET A 236 6.61 -2.83 6.87
C MET A 236 7.91 -3.55 7.19
N TRP A 237 7.81 -4.86 7.38
CA TRP A 237 8.92 -5.80 7.51
C TRP A 237 8.72 -6.94 6.53
N PHE A 238 9.77 -7.26 5.76
CA PHE A 238 9.77 -8.33 4.77
C PHE A 238 10.61 -9.49 5.31
N HIS A 239 9.99 -10.65 5.47
CA HIS A 239 10.57 -11.77 6.21
C HIS A 239 11.16 -12.84 5.30
N ARG A 240 10.50 -13.11 4.16
CA ARG A 240 10.85 -14.16 3.20
C ARG A 240 10.60 -13.70 1.78
N PRO A 241 11.24 -14.31 0.77
CA PRO A 241 10.92 -14.07 -0.63
C PRO A 241 9.45 -14.40 -0.93
N PHE A 242 8.84 -13.64 -1.82
CA PHE A 242 7.47 -13.85 -2.30
C PHE A 242 7.31 -13.21 -3.69
N ARG A 243 6.20 -13.51 -4.34
CA ARG A 243 5.74 -12.82 -5.55
C ARG A 243 4.47 -12.04 -5.22
N ALA A 244 4.43 -10.76 -5.64
CA ALA A 244 3.24 -9.92 -5.42
C ALA A 244 2.16 -10.11 -6.52
N ASP A 245 2.48 -10.80 -7.60
CA ASP A 245 1.56 -11.26 -8.64
C ASP A 245 0.99 -12.66 -8.37
N ASP A 246 1.48 -13.36 -7.34
CA ASP A 246 0.84 -14.52 -6.75
C ASP A 246 -0.13 -14.11 -5.63
N TRP A 247 -1.11 -14.99 -5.34
CA TRP A 247 -2.05 -14.75 -4.25
C TRP A 247 -1.37 -14.73 -2.88
N LEU A 248 -1.58 -13.63 -2.16
CA LEU A 248 -1.18 -13.46 -0.77
C LEU A 248 -2.41 -13.18 0.09
N LEU A 249 -2.54 -13.88 1.21
CA LEU A 249 -3.55 -13.55 2.22
C LEU A 249 -3.08 -12.37 3.06
N PHE A 250 -3.78 -11.26 3.01
CA PHE A 250 -3.58 -10.11 3.88
C PHE A 250 -4.54 -10.20 5.08
N ALA A 251 -4.05 -10.76 6.17
CA ALA A 251 -4.77 -10.88 7.44
C ALA A 251 -4.57 -9.60 8.26
N GLN A 252 -5.64 -8.86 8.51
CA GLN A 252 -5.62 -7.54 9.13
C GLN A 252 -6.43 -7.51 10.42
N ASP A 253 -5.95 -6.78 11.42
CA ASP A 253 -6.69 -6.43 12.63
C ASP A 253 -6.44 -4.98 13.06
N SER A 254 -7.28 -4.49 13.98
CA SER A 254 -7.11 -3.17 14.60
C SER A 254 -7.17 -3.31 16.11
N PRO A 255 -6.02 -3.25 16.80
CA PRO A 255 -5.95 -3.43 18.25
C PRO A 255 -6.54 -2.25 19.04
N THR A 256 -6.60 -1.06 18.45
CA THR A 256 -7.08 0.12 19.18
C THR A 256 -7.54 1.23 18.25
N VAL A 257 -8.56 1.94 18.70
CA VAL A 257 -8.99 3.25 18.19
C VAL A 257 -9.20 4.16 19.39
N GLY A 258 -8.59 5.34 19.41
CA GLY A 258 -8.74 6.32 20.48
C GLY A 258 -8.07 7.65 20.13
N GLY A 259 -8.51 8.75 20.75
CA GLY A 259 -7.94 10.07 20.50
C GLY A 259 -7.95 10.51 19.01
N THR A 260 -8.99 10.16 18.28
CA THR A 260 -9.13 10.39 16.83
C THR A 260 -8.10 9.67 15.94
N ARG A 261 -7.45 8.63 16.45
CA ARG A 261 -6.51 7.77 15.70
C ARG A 261 -6.87 6.31 15.86
N GLY A 262 -6.54 5.52 14.83
CA GLY A 262 -6.68 4.07 14.85
C GLY A 262 -5.43 3.39 14.35
N LEU A 263 -4.96 2.37 15.07
CA LEU A 263 -3.86 1.53 14.67
C LEU A 263 -4.38 0.28 13.98
N SER A 264 -3.82 -0.07 12.85
CA SER A 264 -4.07 -1.33 12.14
C SER A 264 -2.79 -2.12 11.98
N ARG A 265 -2.90 -3.46 12.05
CA ARG A 265 -1.82 -4.40 11.78
C ARG A 265 -2.23 -5.32 10.64
N GLY A 266 -1.24 -5.80 9.89
CA GLY A 266 -1.45 -6.75 8.82
C GLY A 266 -0.32 -7.74 8.67
N MET A 267 -0.65 -8.99 8.35
CA MET A 267 0.28 -10.07 8.08
C MET A 267 0.00 -10.64 6.70
N PHE A 268 1.04 -10.80 5.88
CA PHE A 268 0.91 -11.38 4.56
C PHE A 268 1.42 -12.81 4.55
N PHE A 269 0.58 -13.72 4.06
CA PHE A 269 0.90 -15.14 3.92
C PHE A 269 0.78 -15.58 2.48
N THR A 270 1.67 -16.47 2.03
CA THR A 270 1.48 -17.20 0.77
C THR A 270 0.29 -18.15 0.88
N ARG A 271 -0.17 -18.71 -0.24
CA ARG A 271 -1.21 -19.76 -0.24
C ARG A 271 -0.84 -20.97 0.61
N ASP A 272 0.47 -21.28 0.72
CA ASP A 272 1.00 -22.40 1.50
C ASP A 272 1.20 -22.05 2.98
N GLY A 273 0.80 -20.85 3.41
CA GLY A 273 0.85 -20.41 4.80
C GLY A 273 2.20 -19.88 5.28
N GLU A 274 3.13 -19.53 4.38
CA GLU A 274 4.38 -18.87 4.75
C GLU A 274 4.13 -17.39 5.06
N LEU A 275 4.53 -16.93 6.25
CA LEU A 275 4.51 -15.51 6.60
C LEU A 275 5.65 -14.79 5.86
N VAL A 276 5.31 -13.92 4.93
CA VAL A 276 6.27 -13.22 4.06
C VAL A 276 6.48 -11.77 4.43
N ALA A 277 5.48 -11.09 5.00
CA ALA A 277 5.62 -9.71 5.43
C ALA A 277 4.66 -9.36 6.58
N SER A 278 5.01 -8.31 7.31
CA SER A 278 4.16 -7.65 8.32
C SER A 278 4.04 -6.17 8.01
N ALA A 279 2.89 -5.59 8.30
CA ALA A 279 2.61 -4.16 8.13
C ALA A 279 1.94 -3.58 9.37
N MET A 280 2.21 -2.29 9.65
CA MET A 280 1.49 -1.50 10.64
C MET A 280 1.24 -0.11 10.10
N GLN A 281 0.08 0.45 10.45
CA GLN A 281 -0.30 1.79 10.01
C GLN A 281 -1.20 2.46 11.05
N GLU A 282 -0.84 3.67 11.47
CA GLU A 282 -1.73 4.57 12.20
C GLU A 282 -2.47 5.49 11.21
N ALA A 283 -3.74 5.71 11.43
CA ALA A 283 -4.54 6.63 10.63
C ALA A 283 -5.35 7.56 11.52
N GLY A 284 -5.48 8.81 11.11
CA GLY A 284 -6.43 9.75 11.69
C GLY A 284 -7.86 9.39 11.27
N LEU A 285 -8.78 9.35 12.23
CA LEU A 285 -10.21 9.19 12.01
C LEU A 285 -10.89 10.53 12.28
N LEU A 286 -11.21 11.25 11.21
CA LEU A 286 -11.78 12.59 11.28
C LEU A 286 -13.29 12.51 11.01
N ARG A 287 -14.10 12.91 11.99
CA ARG A 287 -15.55 12.96 11.84
C ARG A 287 -15.99 14.41 11.55
N HIS A 288 -16.77 14.55 10.48
CA HIS A 288 -17.31 15.84 9.99
C HIS A 288 -18.82 15.87 10.06
#